data_5422fddd0782345da7abe4c2328ebad4
#
_entry.id   5422fddd0782345da7abe4c2328ebad4
#
_cell.length_a   1.000
_cell.length_b   1.000
_cell.length_c   1.000
_cell.angle_alpha   90.00
_cell.angle_beta   90.00
_cell.angle_gamma   90.00
#
_symmetry.space_group_name_H-M   'P 1'
#
loop_
_entity.id
_entity.type
_entity.pdbx_description
1 polymer ?
#
loop_
_entity_poly.entity_id
_entity_poly.type
_entity_poly.pdbx_seq_one_letter_code
_entity_poly.pdbx_strand_id
1 'polypeptide(L)'
;MRVLSNGVYIYSDSDFNVKLFEIPYGYYLKVINTNGGIVKVSYGNSDESYPTIIGYCKLSELTKTDVIPTKPYAQIKVSCSLSDVLFNDYNLSKPYFNVPENTFMVYYGKLIRENGSEICYVYCNNKLGYFDLNSLNPFTVPDNPDKIETEKPDDGKEEIPQEENEKLSSLPAESLQIIIIIGLSVISISIVYYLFKPSKQKRDDEEFFTEEN
;
A
#
# COMPACT_ATOMS: atom_id res chain seq x y z
N MET A 1 -4.22 2.06 6.40
CA MET A 1 -5.68 2.08 6.63
C MET A 1 -6.27 0.72 6.31
N ARG A 2 -7.41 0.39 6.90
CA ARG A 2 -8.10 -0.90 6.76
C ARG A 2 -9.48 -0.72 6.14
N VAL A 3 -9.93 -1.68 5.36
CA VAL A 3 -11.27 -1.73 4.76
C VAL A 3 -12.19 -2.55 5.67
N LEU A 4 -13.18 -1.91 6.29
CA LEU A 4 -14.15 -2.53 7.20
C LEU A 4 -15.60 -2.43 6.70
N SER A 5 -15.78 -2.16 5.41
CA SER A 5 -17.07 -2.19 4.71
C SER A 5 -16.90 -2.82 3.33
N ASN A 6 -17.98 -3.38 2.80
CA ASN A 6 -18.02 -3.87 1.42
C ASN A 6 -18.21 -2.68 0.46
N GLY A 7 -17.85 -2.85 -0.81
CA GLY A 7 -18.02 -1.84 -1.83
C GLY A 7 -16.98 -0.71 -1.78
N VAL A 8 -15.85 -0.93 -1.15
CA VAL A 8 -14.72 0.01 -1.17
C VAL A 8 -13.86 -0.26 -2.40
N TYR A 9 -13.73 0.73 -3.26
CA TYR A 9 -13.01 0.60 -4.53
C TYR A 9 -11.71 1.39 -4.53
N ILE A 10 -10.70 0.86 -5.24
CA ILE A 10 -9.59 1.67 -5.73
C ILE A 10 -10.00 2.27 -7.06
N TYR A 11 -9.76 3.56 -7.24
CA TYR A 11 -10.00 4.30 -8.47
C TYR A 11 -8.67 4.68 -9.14
N SER A 12 -8.67 4.78 -10.46
CA SER A 12 -7.47 5.21 -11.21
C SER A 12 -7.22 6.71 -11.09
N ASP A 13 -8.25 7.49 -10.81
CA ASP A 13 -8.22 8.96 -10.75
C ASP A 13 -8.83 9.50 -9.44
N SER A 14 -8.46 10.74 -9.10
CA SER A 14 -8.91 11.42 -7.87
C SER A 14 -10.38 11.87 -7.91
N ASP A 15 -10.99 11.90 -9.07
CA ASP A 15 -12.38 12.31 -9.26
C ASP A 15 -13.35 11.12 -9.15
N PHE A 16 -12.81 9.91 -8.90
CA PHE A 16 -13.54 8.65 -8.71
C PHE A 16 -14.39 8.24 -9.92
N ASN A 17 -13.95 8.57 -11.14
CA ASN A 17 -14.68 8.22 -12.36
C ASN A 17 -14.47 6.77 -12.80
N VAL A 18 -13.25 6.25 -12.62
CA VAL A 18 -12.87 4.93 -13.11
C VAL A 18 -12.47 4.02 -11.95
N LYS A 19 -13.36 3.09 -11.62
CA LYS A 19 -13.09 2.02 -10.65
C LYS A 19 -12.09 1.03 -11.25
N LEU A 20 -11.06 0.67 -10.48
CA LEU A 20 -10.15 -0.42 -10.84
C LEU A 20 -10.71 -1.75 -10.31
N PHE A 21 -10.90 -1.87 -9.01
CA PHE A 21 -11.48 -3.06 -8.39
C PHE A 21 -11.91 -2.77 -6.94
N GLU A 22 -12.77 -3.63 -6.40
CA GLU A 22 -13.19 -3.65 -5.02
C GLU A 22 -12.13 -4.33 -4.15
N ILE A 23 -11.76 -3.67 -3.04
CA ILE A 23 -10.83 -4.23 -2.07
C ILE A 23 -11.60 -5.18 -1.16
N PRO A 24 -11.13 -6.41 -0.96
CA PRO A 24 -11.80 -7.35 -0.07
C PRO A 24 -11.87 -6.84 1.38
N TYR A 25 -12.98 -7.14 2.05
CA TYR A 25 -13.21 -6.80 3.45
C TYR A 25 -12.07 -7.29 4.36
N GLY A 26 -11.69 -6.47 5.33
CA GLY A 26 -10.65 -6.80 6.30
C GLY A 26 -9.21 -6.55 5.85
N TYR A 27 -8.99 -6.25 4.56
CA TYR A 27 -7.65 -5.99 4.03
C TYR A 27 -7.24 -4.52 4.16
N TYR A 28 -5.99 -4.23 3.87
CA TYR A 28 -5.35 -2.94 4.16
C TYR A 28 -4.91 -2.21 2.91
N LEU A 29 -4.72 -0.92 3.07
CA LEU A 29 -4.14 -0.01 2.08
C LEU A 29 -3.00 0.77 2.72
N LYS A 30 -1.89 0.90 2.01
CA LYS A 30 -0.83 1.83 2.40
C LYS A 30 -1.18 3.22 1.89
N VAL A 31 -1.30 4.18 2.79
CA VAL A 31 -1.55 5.59 2.44
C VAL A 31 -0.26 6.23 1.94
N ILE A 32 -0.33 6.85 0.78
CA ILE A 32 0.74 7.67 0.19
C ILE A 32 0.52 9.13 0.55
N ASN A 33 -0.69 9.62 0.35
CA ASN A 33 -1.06 11.00 0.63
C ASN A 33 -2.56 11.12 0.91
N THR A 34 -2.96 12.16 1.66
CA THR A 34 -4.37 12.48 1.94
C THR A 34 -4.61 13.95 1.67
N ASN A 35 -5.63 14.28 0.90
CA ASN A 35 -6.02 15.64 0.58
C ASN A 35 -7.55 15.75 0.46
N GLY A 36 -8.18 16.58 1.32
CA GLY A 36 -9.59 16.94 1.19
C GLY A 36 -10.59 15.78 1.14
N GLY A 37 -10.35 14.70 1.87
CA GLY A 37 -11.23 13.51 1.83
C GLY A 37 -10.86 12.48 0.75
N ILE A 38 -9.85 12.76 -0.08
CA ILE A 38 -9.27 11.88 -1.08
C ILE A 38 -7.99 11.28 -0.51
N VAL A 39 -7.84 9.97 -0.62
CA VAL A 39 -6.62 9.27 -0.19
C VAL A 39 -5.97 8.63 -1.39
N LYS A 40 -4.72 9.02 -1.68
CA LYS A 40 -3.88 8.29 -2.62
C LYS A 40 -3.28 7.10 -1.89
N VAL A 41 -3.45 5.92 -2.46
CA VAL A 41 -3.11 4.66 -1.82
C VAL A 41 -2.25 3.79 -2.71
N SER A 42 -1.57 2.85 -2.06
CA SER A 42 -0.83 1.76 -2.69
C SER A 42 -1.40 0.44 -2.17
N TYR A 43 -1.64 -0.50 -3.08
CA TYR A 43 -2.14 -1.83 -2.79
C TYR A 43 -1.28 -2.89 -3.49
N GLY A 44 -0.78 -3.83 -2.74
CA GLY A 44 0.12 -4.89 -3.20
C GLY A 44 1.45 -4.88 -2.48
N ASN A 45 2.07 -6.06 -2.39
CA ASN A 45 3.37 -6.23 -1.75
C ASN A 45 4.48 -5.94 -2.74
N SER A 46 5.32 -4.96 -2.44
CA SER A 46 6.47 -4.59 -3.25
C SER A 46 7.62 -5.60 -3.19
N ASP A 47 7.61 -6.48 -2.19
CA ASP A 47 8.65 -7.50 -1.99
C ASP A 47 8.41 -8.76 -2.83
N GLU A 48 7.23 -8.86 -3.46
CA GLU A 48 6.89 -9.93 -4.37
C GLU A 48 7.09 -9.49 -5.82
N SER A 49 7.24 -10.47 -6.72
CA SER A 49 7.40 -10.24 -8.16
C SER A 49 6.15 -9.66 -8.84
N TYR A 50 5.20 -9.12 -8.06
CA TYR A 50 3.93 -8.62 -8.55
C TYR A 50 3.84 -7.10 -8.43
N PRO A 51 3.24 -6.42 -9.39
CA PRO A 51 3.15 -4.98 -9.38
C PRO A 51 2.26 -4.46 -8.24
N THR A 52 2.66 -3.36 -7.64
CA THR A 52 1.85 -2.61 -6.70
C THR A 52 0.89 -1.69 -7.47
N ILE A 53 -0.36 -1.69 -7.09
CA ILE A 53 -1.38 -0.83 -7.67
C ILE A 53 -1.41 0.50 -6.93
N ILE A 54 -1.28 1.59 -7.66
CA ILE A 54 -1.43 2.95 -7.11
C ILE A 54 -2.77 3.50 -7.61
N GLY A 55 -3.55 4.07 -6.70
CA GLY A 55 -4.85 4.63 -7.03
C GLY A 55 -5.38 5.52 -5.90
N TYR A 56 -6.68 5.76 -5.93
CA TYR A 56 -7.37 6.67 -5.03
C TYR A 56 -8.55 5.99 -4.37
N CYS A 57 -8.81 6.34 -3.10
CA CYS A 57 -9.99 5.92 -2.35
C CYS A 57 -10.61 7.13 -1.64
N LYS A 58 -11.88 7.02 -1.26
CA LYS A 58 -12.52 8.01 -0.40
C LYS A 58 -12.11 7.76 1.05
N LEU A 59 -11.68 8.81 1.73
CA LEU A 59 -11.27 8.72 3.14
C LEU A 59 -12.41 8.20 4.03
N SER A 60 -13.66 8.58 3.73
CA SER A 60 -14.86 8.16 4.48
C SER A 60 -15.15 6.66 4.42
N GLU A 61 -14.58 5.94 3.45
CA GLU A 61 -14.76 4.50 3.27
C GLU A 61 -13.64 3.68 3.97
N LEU A 62 -12.64 4.36 4.56
CA LEU A 62 -11.45 3.73 5.14
C LEU A 62 -11.36 3.97 6.64
N THR A 63 -11.00 2.94 7.37
CA THR A 63 -10.75 3.02 8.82
C THR A 63 -9.26 3.16 9.10
N LYS A 64 -8.89 4.18 9.87
CA LYS A 64 -7.52 4.31 10.37
C LYS A 64 -7.24 3.17 11.36
N THR A 65 -6.06 2.60 11.31
CA THR A 65 -5.62 1.54 12.22
C THR A 65 -4.13 1.71 12.52
N ASP A 66 -3.77 1.40 13.74
CA ASP A 66 -2.38 1.37 14.22
C ASP A 66 -1.84 -0.08 14.25
N VAL A 67 -2.66 -1.05 13.83
CA VAL A 67 -2.26 -2.46 13.71
C VAL A 67 -1.22 -2.61 12.61
N ILE A 68 -0.12 -3.31 12.93
CA ILE A 68 0.85 -3.75 11.91
C ILE A 68 0.28 -5.00 11.25
N PRO A 69 -0.10 -4.96 9.95
CA PRO A 69 -0.78 -6.06 9.32
C PRO A 69 0.15 -7.24 9.07
N THR A 70 -0.34 -8.45 9.34
CA THR A 70 0.36 -9.71 9.02
C THR A 70 0.28 -10.02 7.52
N LYS A 71 -0.91 -9.85 6.93
CA LYS A 71 -1.16 -9.98 5.49
C LYS A 71 -1.96 -8.78 5.01
N PRO A 72 -1.28 -7.72 4.56
CA PRO A 72 -1.99 -6.48 4.22
C PRO A 72 -2.86 -6.58 2.99
N TYR A 73 -2.55 -7.45 2.01
CA TYR A 73 -3.19 -7.47 0.70
C TYR A 73 -3.73 -8.85 0.35
N ALA A 74 -4.88 -8.88 -0.35
CA ALA A 74 -5.50 -10.10 -0.85
C ALA A 74 -4.95 -10.48 -2.23
N GLN A 75 -3.64 -10.58 -2.36
CA GLN A 75 -3.01 -11.05 -3.60
C GLN A 75 -2.96 -12.57 -3.58
N ILE A 76 -3.82 -13.21 -4.34
CA ILE A 76 -3.92 -14.66 -4.40
C ILE A 76 -3.67 -15.18 -5.81
N LYS A 77 -3.06 -16.36 -5.90
CA LYS A 77 -2.89 -17.05 -7.18
C LYS A 77 -4.19 -17.75 -7.55
N VAL A 78 -4.67 -17.47 -8.74
CA VAL A 78 -5.84 -18.09 -9.36
C VAL A 78 -5.45 -18.69 -10.69
N SER A 79 -6.24 -19.60 -11.23
CA SER A 79 -5.98 -20.19 -12.54
C SER A 79 -7.23 -20.18 -13.41
N CYS A 80 -7.04 -20.14 -14.74
CA CYS A 80 -8.13 -20.22 -15.69
C CYS A 80 -8.73 -21.63 -15.72
N SER A 81 -10.06 -21.70 -15.73
CA SER A 81 -10.81 -22.93 -16.06
C SER A 81 -11.06 -23.06 -17.55
N LEU A 82 -11.09 -21.95 -18.28
CA LEU A 82 -11.34 -21.85 -19.72
C LEU A 82 -10.37 -20.85 -20.33
N SER A 83 -9.98 -21.08 -21.61
CA SER A 83 -9.24 -20.08 -22.35
C SER A 83 -10.10 -18.84 -22.58
N ASP A 84 -9.59 -17.64 -22.26
CA ASP A 84 -10.30 -16.38 -22.38
C ASP A 84 -9.32 -15.25 -22.65
N VAL A 85 -9.79 -14.00 -22.77
CA VAL A 85 -9.01 -12.83 -23.13
C VAL A 85 -8.75 -11.95 -21.92
N LEU A 86 -7.51 -11.53 -21.72
CA LEU A 86 -7.18 -10.43 -20.82
C LEU A 86 -7.40 -9.09 -21.51
N PHE A 87 -8.09 -8.17 -20.86
CA PHE A 87 -8.44 -6.85 -21.40
C PHE A 87 -7.75 -5.72 -20.63
N ASN A 88 -7.46 -4.62 -21.35
CA ASN A 88 -6.90 -3.40 -20.76
C ASN A 88 -7.94 -2.56 -20.01
N ASP A 89 -9.20 -2.70 -20.35
CA ASP A 89 -10.29 -1.88 -19.86
C ASP A 89 -11.42 -2.71 -19.23
N TYR A 90 -12.12 -2.14 -18.26
CA TYR A 90 -13.21 -2.79 -17.52
C TYR A 90 -14.46 -3.07 -18.40
N ASN A 91 -14.58 -2.43 -19.56
CA ASN A 91 -15.64 -2.70 -20.52
C ASN A 91 -15.38 -3.95 -21.37
N LEU A 92 -14.18 -4.54 -21.26
CA LEU A 92 -13.71 -5.68 -22.04
C LEU A 92 -13.71 -5.38 -23.56
N SER A 93 -13.34 -4.17 -23.94
CA SER A 93 -13.34 -3.71 -25.32
C SER A 93 -11.95 -3.68 -25.95
N LYS A 94 -10.90 -3.63 -25.15
CA LYS A 94 -9.49 -3.52 -25.57
C LYS A 94 -8.69 -4.75 -25.18
N PRO A 95 -8.64 -5.79 -26.02
CA PRO A 95 -7.92 -7.03 -25.69
C PRO A 95 -6.41 -6.80 -25.65
N TYR A 96 -5.75 -7.44 -24.68
CA TYR A 96 -4.29 -7.58 -24.66
C TYR A 96 -3.86 -8.87 -25.40
N PHE A 97 -4.30 -10.01 -24.90
CA PHE A 97 -3.96 -11.33 -25.45
C PHE A 97 -4.90 -12.41 -24.90
N ASN A 98 -4.91 -13.55 -25.61
CA ASN A 98 -5.59 -14.75 -25.13
C ASN A 98 -4.80 -15.41 -23.99
N VAL A 99 -5.48 -15.73 -22.92
CA VAL A 99 -4.96 -16.47 -21.77
C VAL A 99 -5.42 -17.93 -21.91
N PRO A 100 -4.50 -18.89 -22.09
CA PRO A 100 -4.83 -20.30 -22.17
C PRO A 100 -5.43 -20.84 -20.87
N GLU A 101 -6.21 -21.90 -20.99
CA GLU A 101 -6.66 -22.71 -19.85
C GLU A 101 -5.47 -23.12 -18.95
N ASN A 102 -5.70 -23.25 -17.66
CA ASN A 102 -4.70 -23.57 -16.64
C ASN A 102 -3.55 -22.53 -16.45
N THR A 103 -3.66 -21.38 -17.08
CA THR A 103 -2.72 -20.27 -16.83
C THR A 103 -2.95 -19.70 -15.44
N PHE A 104 -1.85 -19.51 -14.68
CA PHE A 104 -1.89 -18.84 -13.38
C PHE A 104 -1.82 -17.34 -13.51
N MET A 105 -2.63 -16.66 -12.69
CA MET A 105 -2.68 -15.21 -12.58
C MET A 105 -2.68 -14.81 -11.10
N VAL A 106 -2.38 -13.54 -10.82
CA VAL A 106 -2.52 -12.96 -9.49
C VAL A 106 -3.77 -12.09 -9.46
N TYR A 107 -4.70 -12.44 -8.62
CA TYR A 107 -5.95 -11.73 -8.37
C TYR A 107 -5.72 -10.60 -7.37
N TYR A 108 -6.24 -9.40 -7.66
CA TYR A 108 -6.20 -8.23 -6.79
C TYR A 108 -7.57 -7.88 -6.18
N GLY A 109 -8.63 -8.07 -6.93
CA GLY A 109 -9.98 -7.77 -6.50
C GLY A 109 -10.98 -7.93 -7.63
N LYS A 110 -12.26 -7.81 -7.30
CA LYS A 110 -13.35 -7.93 -8.28
C LYS A 110 -13.95 -6.56 -8.63
N LEU A 111 -14.63 -6.52 -9.75
CA LEU A 111 -15.45 -5.39 -10.18
C LEU A 111 -16.76 -5.90 -10.75
N ILE A 112 -17.88 -5.34 -10.29
CA ILE A 112 -19.20 -5.61 -10.84
C ILE A 112 -19.48 -4.53 -11.89
N ARG A 113 -19.73 -4.94 -13.12
CA ARG A 113 -20.05 -4.08 -14.24
C ARG A 113 -21.53 -3.61 -14.17
N GLU A 114 -21.87 -2.57 -14.91
CA GLU A 114 -23.24 -2.03 -14.95
C GLU A 114 -24.29 -3.04 -15.41
N ASN A 115 -23.90 -3.98 -16.26
CA ASN A 115 -24.76 -5.08 -16.73
C ASN A 115 -24.87 -6.24 -15.71
N GLY A 116 -24.29 -6.12 -14.52
CA GLY A 116 -24.28 -7.14 -13.47
C GLY A 116 -23.24 -8.23 -13.63
N SER A 117 -22.45 -8.26 -14.72
CA SER A 117 -21.36 -9.24 -14.84
C SER A 117 -20.20 -8.94 -13.91
N GLU A 118 -19.60 -9.98 -13.35
CA GLU A 118 -18.44 -9.87 -12.47
C GLU A 118 -17.16 -10.12 -13.26
N ILE A 119 -16.23 -9.19 -13.12
CA ILE A 119 -14.88 -9.32 -13.67
C ILE A 119 -13.87 -9.16 -12.55
N CYS A 120 -12.65 -9.60 -12.74
CA CYS A 120 -11.57 -9.43 -11.80
C CYS A 120 -10.41 -8.64 -12.39
N TYR A 121 -9.70 -7.90 -11.53
CA TYR A 121 -8.47 -7.23 -11.87
C TYR A 121 -7.32 -8.16 -11.52
N VAL A 122 -6.54 -8.52 -12.52
CA VAL A 122 -5.48 -9.54 -12.40
C VAL A 122 -4.17 -9.09 -13.02
N TYR A 123 -3.09 -9.72 -12.57
CA TYR A 123 -1.79 -9.66 -13.20
C TYR A 123 -1.46 -10.99 -13.87
N CYS A 124 -1.21 -10.93 -15.18
CA CYS A 124 -0.87 -12.08 -16.01
C CYS A 124 0.15 -11.68 -17.06
N ASN A 125 1.22 -12.47 -17.24
CA ASN A 125 2.23 -12.26 -18.27
C ASN A 125 2.74 -10.81 -18.37
N ASN A 126 3.13 -10.23 -17.25
CA ASN A 126 3.61 -8.85 -17.11
C ASN A 126 2.61 -7.75 -17.51
N LYS A 127 1.31 -8.06 -17.49
CA LYS A 127 0.23 -7.10 -17.72
C LYS A 127 -0.78 -7.14 -16.59
N LEU A 128 -1.21 -5.96 -16.18
CA LEU A 128 -2.38 -5.76 -15.35
C LEU A 128 -3.59 -5.56 -16.26
N GLY A 129 -4.71 -6.19 -15.94
CA GLY A 129 -5.90 -6.09 -16.76
C GLY A 129 -7.11 -6.74 -16.13
N TYR A 130 -8.18 -6.77 -16.91
CA TYR A 130 -9.47 -7.32 -16.51
C TYR A 130 -9.71 -8.66 -17.20
N PHE A 131 -10.28 -9.58 -16.42
CA PHE A 131 -10.56 -10.94 -16.86
C PHE A 131 -11.95 -11.34 -16.38
N ASP A 132 -12.66 -12.17 -17.15
CA ASP A 132 -13.97 -12.66 -16.71
C ASP A 132 -13.82 -13.59 -15.50
N LEU A 133 -14.54 -13.27 -14.42
CA LEU A 133 -14.49 -14.06 -13.19
C LEU A 133 -14.99 -15.50 -13.40
N ASN A 134 -15.96 -15.70 -14.30
CA ASN A 134 -16.51 -17.03 -14.62
C ASN A 134 -15.53 -17.93 -15.38
N SER A 135 -14.49 -17.36 -16.00
CA SER A 135 -13.43 -18.10 -16.68
C SER A 135 -12.31 -18.58 -15.74
N LEU A 136 -12.42 -18.30 -14.43
CA LEU A 136 -11.50 -18.79 -13.42
C LEU A 136 -12.00 -20.10 -12.78
N ASN A 137 -11.06 -20.93 -12.33
CA ASN A 137 -11.38 -22.01 -11.42
C ASN A 137 -11.95 -21.41 -10.11
N PRO A 138 -12.91 -22.09 -9.46
CA PRO A 138 -13.46 -21.64 -8.19
C PRO A 138 -12.36 -21.37 -7.16
N PHE A 139 -12.41 -20.23 -6.54
CA PHE A 139 -11.47 -19.83 -5.48
C PHE A 139 -12.21 -19.04 -4.41
N THR A 140 -11.58 -18.93 -3.25
CA THR A 140 -12.08 -18.12 -2.14
C THR A 140 -11.03 -17.14 -1.75
N VAL A 141 -11.41 -15.86 -1.60
CA VAL A 141 -10.55 -14.86 -0.97
C VAL A 141 -10.53 -15.17 0.53
N PRO A 142 -9.39 -15.51 1.12
CA PRO A 142 -9.33 -15.82 2.54
C PRO A 142 -9.69 -14.60 3.39
N ASP A 143 -10.25 -14.86 4.56
CA ASP A 143 -10.42 -13.82 5.56
C ASP A 143 -9.03 -13.31 5.99
N ASN A 144 -8.93 -11.98 6.22
CA ASN A 144 -7.69 -11.43 6.71
C ASN A 144 -7.41 -11.95 8.13
N PRO A 145 -6.20 -12.50 8.42
CA PRO A 145 -5.88 -13.11 9.70
C PRO A 145 -5.84 -12.11 10.87
N ASP A 146 -5.68 -10.81 10.57
CA ASP A 146 -5.65 -9.79 11.60
C ASP A 146 -7.06 -9.60 12.18
N LYS A 147 -7.18 -9.69 13.49
CA LYS A 147 -8.47 -9.50 14.18
C LYS A 147 -9.02 -8.10 13.92
N ILE A 148 -10.32 -8.02 13.71
CA ILE A 148 -11.04 -6.75 13.67
C ILE A 148 -11.29 -6.38 15.14
N GLU A 149 -10.66 -5.30 15.60
CA GLU A 149 -11.02 -4.69 16.88
C GLU A 149 -12.37 -4.01 16.68
N THR A 150 -13.43 -4.68 17.10
CA THR A 150 -14.72 -4.02 17.29
C THR A 150 -14.56 -3.11 18.48
N GLU A 151 -14.67 -1.78 18.28
CA GLU A 151 -14.87 -0.86 19.40
C GLU A 151 -16.02 -1.40 20.23
N LYS A 152 -15.74 -1.76 21.50
CA LYS A 152 -16.81 -2.08 22.46
C LYS A 152 -17.70 -0.85 22.54
N PRO A 153 -19.02 -0.99 22.43
CA PRO A 153 -19.93 0.10 22.76
C PRO A 153 -19.56 0.57 24.19
N ASP A 154 -19.33 1.84 24.34
CA ASP A 154 -19.10 2.49 25.61
C ASP A 154 -20.42 2.39 26.42
N ASP A 155 -20.58 1.26 27.13
CA ASP A 155 -21.62 1.11 28.15
C ASP A 155 -21.20 1.97 29.33
N GLY A 156 -21.62 3.24 29.30
CA GLY A 156 -21.49 4.20 30.37
C GLY A 156 -22.02 3.65 31.69
N LYS A 157 -21.19 2.93 32.41
CA LYS A 157 -21.30 2.70 33.86
C LYS A 157 -20.03 3.20 34.50
N GLU A 158 -20.18 4.34 35.15
CA GLU A 158 -19.25 4.81 36.16
C GLU A 158 -19.07 3.72 37.23
N GLU A 159 -17.96 3.01 37.21
CA GLU A 159 -17.44 2.27 38.33
C GLU A 159 -16.26 3.04 38.89
N ILE A 160 -16.43 3.41 40.16
CA ILE A 160 -15.45 4.08 41.06
C ILE A 160 -14.18 3.25 41.09
N PRO A 161 -12.97 3.83 40.92
CA PRO A 161 -11.72 3.09 40.86
C PRO A 161 -11.34 2.56 42.24
N GLN A 162 -11.23 1.24 42.36
CA GLN A 162 -10.35 0.65 43.37
C GLN A 162 -8.91 0.69 42.83
N GLU A 163 -8.05 1.33 43.60
CA GLU A 163 -6.61 1.35 43.40
C GLU A 163 -6.06 -0.08 43.39
N GLU A 164 -5.54 -0.52 42.28
CA GLU A 164 -4.56 -1.59 42.24
C GLU A 164 -3.37 -1.17 41.40
N ASN A 165 -2.24 -1.05 42.11
CA ASN A 165 -0.94 -0.62 41.59
C ASN A 165 -0.41 -1.61 40.57
N GLU A 166 -0.42 -1.28 39.27
CA GLU A 166 0.51 -1.87 38.31
C GLU A 166 1.47 -0.80 37.79
N LYS A 167 2.73 -1.02 38.14
CA LYS A 167 3.89 -0.26 37.75
C LYS A 167 4.04 -0.28 36.22
N LEU A 168 3.53 0.75 35.55
CA LEU A 168 4.03 1.11 34.24
C LEU A 168 5.35 1.85 34.45
N SER A 169 6.46 1.21 34.08
CA SER A 169 7.80 1.81 34.13
C SER A 169 7.88 3.01 33.20
N SER A 170 7.52 4.17 33.70
CA SER A 170 7.91 5.45 33.11
C SER A 170 9.43 5.56 33.24
N LEU A 171 10.11 5.67 32.08
CA LEU A 171 11.51 6.06 32.04
C LEU A 171 11.67 7.34 32.86
N PRO A 172 12.59 7.39 33.81
CA PRO A 172 12.79 8.56 34.67
C PRO A 172 13.15 9.75 33.74
N ALA A 173 12.60 10.92 34.07
CA ALA A 173 12.79 12.14 33.29
C ALA A 173 14.28 12.48 32.99
N GLU A 174 15.17 12.01 33.89
CA GLU A 174 16.63 12.12 33.72
C GLU A 174 17.16 11.33 32.51
N SER A 175 16.57 10.15 32.19
CA SER A 175 16.99 9.36 31.02
C SER A 175 16.62 10.05 29.71
N LEU A 176 15.52 10.76 29.68
CA LEU A 176 15.07 11.51 28.50
C LEU A 176 15.98 12.74 28.24
N GLN A 177 16.43 13.41 29.29
CA GLN A 177 17.39 14.51 29.21
C GLN A 177 18.75 14.05 28.66
N ILE A 178 19.24 12.89 29.10
CA ILE A 178 20.52 12.34 28.64
C ILE A 178 20.45 12.01 27.15
N ILE A 179 19.36 11.42 26.66
CA ILE A 179 19.18 11.09 25.24
C ILE A 179 19.18 12.38 24.38
N ILE A 180 18.52 13.44 24.84
CA ILE A 180 18.48 14.72 24.13
C ILE A 180 19.90 15.37 24.07
N ILE A 181 20.65 15.33 25.16
CA ILE A 181 22.01 15.88 25.21
C ILE A 181 22.95 15.12 24.26
N ILE A 182 22.87 13.79 24.21
CA ILE A 182 23.66 12.98 23.29
C ILE A 182 23.31 13.31 21.84
N GLY A 183 22.01 13.41 21.51
CA GLY A 183 21.54 13.76 20.17
C GLY A 183 22.06 15.14 19.70
N LEU A 184 21.99 16.16 20.55
CA LEU A 184 22.49 17.49 20.24
C LEU A 184 24.02 17.52 20.07
N SER A 185 24.75 16.73 20.86
CA SER A 185 26.21 16.63 20.75
C SER A 185 26.66 16.06 19.41
N VAL A 186 26.01 15.02 18.92
CA VAL A 186 26.30 14.40 17.62
C VAL A 186 26.03 15.36 16.48
N ILE A 187 24.93 16.12 16.53
CA ILE A 187 24.62 17.15 15.52
C ILE A 187 25.68 18.27 15.51
N SER A 188 26.09 18.74 16.67
CA SER A 188 27.10 19.77 16.80
C SER A 188 28.46 19.35 16.23
N ILE A 189 28.91 18.14 16.52
CA ILE A 189 30.14 17.57 15.97
C ILE A 189 30.06 17.43 14.44
N SER A 190 28.91 17.03 13.92
CA SER A 190 28.69 16.90 12.47
C SER A 190 28.79 18.25 11.76
N ILE A 191 28.21 19.31 12.34
CA ILE A 191 28.30 20.66 11.79
C ILE A 191 29.73 21.16 11.77
N VAL A 192 30.48 21.00 12.87
CA VAL A 192 31.89 21.40 12.96
C VAL A 192 32.72 20.62 11.92
N TYR A 193 32.52 19.34 11.78
CA TYR A 193 33.20 18.52 10.77
C TYR A 193 32.93 19.05 9.35
N TYR A 194 31.69 19.43 9.04
CA TYR A 194 31.30 19.94 7.71
C TYR A 194 31.93 21.33 7.44
N LEU A 195 32.01 22.18 8.44
CA LEU A 195 32.62 23.53 8.31
C LEU A 195 34.14 23.50 8.11
N PHE A 196 34.82 22.51 8.72
CA PHE A 196 36.29 22.39 8.64
C PHE A 196 36.77 21.36 7.62
N LYS A 197 35.89 20.75 6.86
CA LYS A 197 36.25 19.83 5.79
C LYS A 197 36.96 20.58 4.66
N PRO A 198 38.27 20.35 4.39
CA PRO A 198 38.98 21.02 3.33
C PRO A 198 38.35 20.70 1.97
N SER A 199 37.95 21.75 1.25
CA SER A 199 37.51 21.62 -0.14
C SER A 199 38.70 21.15 -0.98
N LYS A 200 38.57 20.02 -1.65
CA LYS A 200 39.58 19.59 -2.65
C LYS A 200 39.50 20.57 -3.81
N GLN A 201 40.50 21.48 -3.87
CA GLN A 201 40.75 22.35 -5.02
C GLN A 201 41.09 21.45 -6.22
N LYS A 202 40.24 21.44 -7.25
CA LYS A 202 40.60 20.90 -8.56
C LYS A 202 41.76 21.72 -9.10
N ARG A 203 42.91 21.10 -9.32
CA ARG A 203 43.96 21.65 -10.16
C ARG A 203 43.47 21.47 -11.59
N ASP A 204 43.18 22.56 -12.27
CA ASP A 204 43.08 22.64 -13.71
C ASP A 204 44.50 22.65 -14.27
N ASP A 205 44.93 21.50 -14.80
CA ASP A 205 46.17 21.41 -15.59
C ASP A 205 45.85 22.00 -16.96
N GLU A 206 46.26 23.25 -17.20
CA GLU A 206 46.29 23.85 -18.55
C GLU A 206 47.39 23.15 -19.35
N GLU A 207 47.00 22.29 -20.31
CA GLU A 207 47.87 21.80 -21.37
C GLU A 207 48.14 22.93 -22.38
N PHE A 208 49.36 23.46 -22.31
CA PHE A 208 49.92 24.36 -23.29
C PHE A 208 50.26 23.58 -24.58
N PHE A 209 49.42 23.75 -25.61
CA PHE A 209 49.80 23.30 -26.96
C PHE A 209 50.80 24.32 -27.55
N THR A 210 52.07 23.91 -27.68
CA THR A 210 53.03 24.58 -28.54
C THR A 210 52.88 24.03 -29.95
N GLU A 211 52.44 24.87 -30.90
CA GLU A 211 52.61 24.65 -32.32
C GLU A 211 54.08 24.94 -32.69
N GLU A 212 54.79 23.98 -33.33
CA GLU A 212 55.98 24.20 -34.14
C GLU A 212 55.83 23.47 -35.47
N ASN A 213 55.85 24.31 -36.54
CA ASN A 213 56.29 24.11 -37.93
C ASN A 213 55.96 22.84 -38.66
#